data_8a29cc7a0b056a74c2ded045c8771bfb
#
_entry.id   8a29cc7a0b056a74c2ded045c8771bfb
#
_cell.length_a   1.000
_cell.length_b   1.000
_cell.length_c   1.000
_cell.angle_alpha   90.00
_cell.angle_beta   90.00
_cell.angle_gamma   90.00
#
_symmetry.space_group_name_H-M   'P 1'
#
loop_
_entity.id
_entity.type
_entity.pdbx_description
1 polymer ?
#
loop_
_entity_poly.entity_id
_entity_poly.type
_entity_poly.pdbx_seq_one_letter_code
_entity_poly.pdbx_strand_id
1 'polypeptide(L)'
;MSNFDWGYPNTVWFGNGRIKDLPKACKILNIKKPLFVTDEDLAKTKMVEETLEINKRANLPTITFSDLKGNPLGSQVKKGVEIFKNGNHDGVIAFGGGSSLDVGKSIVLQAALNRPLWDCTDGGSFWNENDYVESMAKNRISNPDNVKPFIAVPTTAGTGSETS
;
A
#
# COMPACT_ATOMS: atom_id res chain seq x y z
N MET A 1 -31.69 4.96 20.94
CA MET A 1 -30.82 5.11 19.76
C MET A 1 -29.46 4.58 20.16
N SER A 2 -28.94 3.59 19.45
CA SER A 2 -27.57 3.10 19.66
C SER A 2 -26.60 4.13 19.06
N ASN A 3 -25.62 4.57 19.86
CA ASN A 3 -24.56 5.44 19.38
C ASN A 3 -23.54 4.56 18.62
N PHE A 4 -23.15 4.99 17.43
CA PHE A 4 -22.11 4.36 16.63
C PHE A 4 -21.02 5.38 16.36
N ASP A 5 -19.79 5.06 16.73
CA ASP A 5 -18.62 5.82 16.33
C ASP A 5 -18.00 5.13 15.10
N TRP A 6 -17.97 5.85 13.99
CA TRP A 6 -17.36 5.36 12.75
C TRP A 6 -16.11 6.17 12.44
N GLY A 7 -14.95 5.52 12.51
CA GLY A 7 -13.69 6.09 12.06
C GLY A 7 -13.34 5.56 10.67
N TYR A 8 -13.24 6.45 9.68
CA TYR A 8 -12.75 6.10 8.34
C TYR A 8 -11.51 6.96 8.05
N PRO A 9 -10.31 6.45 8.35
CA PRO A 9 -9.10 7.25 8.29
C PRO A 9 -8.61 7.52 6.87
N ASN A 10 -9.05 6.71 5.88
CA ASN A 10 -8.52 6.79 4.53
C ASN A 10 -9.21 7.88 3.70
N THR A 11 -8.42 8.67 2.98
CA THR A 11 -8.94 9.60 1.97
C THR A 11 -9.25 8.83 0.69
N VAL A 12 -10.51 8.81 0.27
CA VAL A 12 -10.96 8.11 -0.93
C VAL A 12 -11.21 9.11 -2.06
N TRP A 13 -10.59 8.85 -3.20
CA TRP A 13 -10.85 9.57 -4.44
C TRP A 13 -11.63 8.66 -5.39
N PHE A 14 -12.91 8.90 -5.52
CA PHE A 14 -13.79 8.11 -6.35
C PHE A 14 -14.30 8.91 -7.56
N GLY A 15 -14.42 8.26 -8.71
CA GLY A 15 -14.99 8.85 -9.92
C GLY A 15 -14.36 8.30 -11.21
N ASN A 16 -15.06 8.51 -12.31
CA ASN A 16 -14.62 8.05 -13.62
C ASN A 16 -13.32 8.73 -14.04
N GLY A 17 -12.32 7.96 -14.43
CA GLY A 17 -11.03 8.49 -14.89
C GLY A 17 -10.13 9.07 -13.80
N ARG A 18 -10.45 8.88 -12.52
CA ARG A 18 -9.66 9.39 -11.37
C ARG A 18 -8.24 8.85 -11.33
N ILE A 19 -7.96 7.74 -12.02
CA ILE A 19 -6.58 7.22 -12.14
C ILE A 19 -5.60 8.27 -12.70
N LYS A 20 -6.08 9.23 -13.49
CA LYS A 20 -5.29 10.33 -14.02
C LYS A 20 -4.75 11.27 -12.93
N ASP A 21 -5.35 11.25 -11.75
CA ASP A 21 -4.93 12.04 -10.60
C ASP A 21 -3.86 11.33 -9.73
N LEU A 22 -3.43 10.13 -10.11
CA LEU A 22 -2.43 9.36 -9.35
C LEU A 22 -1.14 10.14 -9.08
N PRO A 23 -0.53 10.85 -10.06
CA PRO A 23 0.65 11.68 -9.78
C PRO A 23 0.37 12.82 -8.80
N LYS A 24 -0.84 13.38 -8.79
CA LYS A 24 -1.26 14.38 -7.81
C LYS A 24 -1.35 13.79 -6.42
N ALA A 25 -1.88 12.58 -6.28
CA ALA A 25 -1.91 11.86 -5.00
C ALA A 25 -0.48 11.61 -4.48
N CYS A 26 0.42 11.13 -5.34
CA CYS A 26 1.83 10.96 -5.01
C CYS A 26 2.47 12.27 -4.53
N LYS A 27 2.20 13.39 -5.21
CA LYS A 27 2.72 14.70 -4.81
C LYS A 27 2.23 15.14 -3.43
N ILE A 28 0.94 14.94 -3.12
CA ILE A 28 0.34 15.27 -1.82
C ILE A 28 1.01 14.46 -0.71
N LEU A 29 1.27 13.18 -0.96
CA LEU A 29 1.93 12.27 -0.03
C LEU A 29 3.46 12.37 -0.04
N ASN A 30 4.02 13.31 -0.82
CA ASN A 30 5.46 13.47 -1.01
C ASN A 30 6.17 12.21 -1.56
N ILE A 31 5.47 11.40 -2.35
CA ILE A 31 6.03 10.25 -3.05
C ILE A 31 6.67 10.75 -4.35
N LYS A 32 7.98 10.51 -4.52
CA LYS A 32 8.77 10.92 -5.68
C LYS A 32 9.29 9.74 -6.50
N LYS A 33 9.39 8.57 -5.88
CA LYS A 33 9.90 7.34 -6.49
C LYS A 33 9.10 6.12 -6.00
N PRO A 34 7.85 5.98 -6.40
CA PRO A 34 7.01 4.88 -5.94
C PRO A 34 7.48 3.52 -6.46
N LEU A 35 7.28 2.47 -5.65
CA LEU A 35 7.21 1.10 -6.11
C LEU A 35 5.75 0.80 -6.50
N PHE A 36 5.53 0.38 -7.74
CA PHE A 36 4.21 -0.01 -8.23
C PHE A 36 4.05 -1.53 -8.07
N VAL A 37 3.12 -1.93 -7.21
CA VAL A 37 2.88 -3.34 -6.86
C VAL A 37 1.60 -3.81 -7.52
N THR A 38 1.69 -4.87 -8.32
CA THR A 38 0.54 -5.47 -9.02
C THR A 38 0.77 -6.98 -9.19
N ASP A 39 -0.22 -7.72 -9.61
CA ASP A 39 -0.03 -9.14 -9.93
C ASP A 39 0.49 -9.34 -11.37
N GLU A 40 0.98 -10.55 -11.63
CA GLU A 40 1.63 -10.92 -12.89
C GLU A 40 0.71 -10.75 -14.11
N ASP A 41 -0.58 -11.03 -13.95
CA ASP A 41 -1.53 -10.99 -15.05
C ASP A 41 -2.01 -9.56 -15.31
N LEU A 42 -2.30 -8.80 -14.26
CA LEU A 42 -2.62 -7.38 -14.39
C LEU A 42 -1.46 -6.57 -14.98
N ALA A 43 -0.22 -6.90 -14.64
CA ALA A 43 0.96 -6.21 -15.17
C ALA A 43 1.02 -6.20 -16.72
N LYS A 44 0.40 -7.18 -17.37
CA LYS A 44 0.36 -7.35 -18.83
C LYS A 44 -0.82 -6.61 -19.48
N THR A 45 -1.68 -6.00 -18.67
CA THR A 45 -2.90 -5.35 -19.19
C THR A 45 -2.66 -3.91 -19.62
N LYS A 46 -3.47 -3.47 -20.59
CA LYS A 46 -3.49 -2.09 -21.02
C LYS A 46 -3.78 -1.10 -19.89
N MET A 47 -4.55 -1.51 -18.90
CA MET A 47 -4.89 -0.69 -17.75
C MET A 47 -3.65 -0.31 -16.92
N VAL A 48 -2.75 -1.25 -16.69
CA VAL A 48 -1.47 -1.00 -16.01
C VAL A 48 -0.54 -0.20 -16.89
N GLU A 49 -0.43 -0.54 -18.18
CA GLU A 49 0.38 0.22 -19.15
C GLU A 49 -0.02 1.70 -19.18
N GLU A 50 -1.31 2.00 -19.31
CA GLU A 50 -1.83 3.37 -19.32
C GLU A 50 -1.54 4.10 -17.99
N THR A 51 -1.65 3.39 -16.87
CA THR A 51 -1.35 3.97 -15.54
C THR A 51 0.13 4.32 -15.40
N LEU A 52 1.01 3.45 -15.84
CA LEU A 52 2.45 3.72 -15.83
C LEU A 52 2.84 4.85 -16.76
N GLU A 53 2.16 4.96 -17.92
CA GLU A 53 2.37 6.09 -18.85
C GLU A 53 1.90 7.42 -18.25
N ILE A 54 0.83 7.44 -17.46
CA ILE A 54 0.41 8.62 -16.67
C ILE A 54 1.53 9.07 -15.73
N ASN A 55 2.11 8.15 -14.98
CA ASN A 55 3.21 8.45 -14.07
C ASN A 55 4.45 8.96 -14.83
N LYS A 56 4.81 8.31 -15.94
CA LYS A 56 5.94 8.71 -16.79
C LYS A 56 5.78 10.13 -17.33
N ARG A 57 4.60 10.50 -17.83
CA ARG A 57 4.30 11.85 -18.30
C ARG A 57 4.39 12.91 -17.22
N ALA A 58 4.14 12.50 -15.97
CA ALA A 58 4.27 13.36 -14.79
C ALA A 58 5.71 13.41 -14.22
N ASN A 59 6.69 12.82 -14.91
CA ASN A 59 8.07 12.67 -14.44
C ASN A 59 8.17 11.97 -13.08
N LEU A 60 7.31 10.98 -12.82
CA LEU A 60 7.30 10.16 -11.62
C LEU A 60 7.99 8.81 -11.92
N PRO A 61 9.27 8.63 -11.58
CA PRO A 61 10.01 7.39 -11.87
C PRO A 61 9.42 6.23 -11.08
N THR A 62 8.74 5.33 -11.77
CA THR A 62 7.98 4.23 -11.19
C THR A 62 8.59 2.90 -11.62
N ILE A 63 8.93 2.05 -10.66
CA ILE A 63 9.38 0.67 -10.89
C ILE A 63 8.23 -0.26 -10.55
N THR A 64 8.03 -1.30 -11.35
CA THR A 64 6.97 -2.28 -11.16
C THR A 64 7.52 -3.54 -10.48
N PHE A 65 6.83 -3.99 -9.44
CA PHE A 65 6.97 -5.30 -8.83
C PHE A 65 5.70 -6.10 -9.09
N SER A 66 5.81 -7.17 -9.87
CA SER A 66 4.66 -7.98 -10.31
C SER A 66 4.82 -9.48 -10.09
N ASP A 67 5.82 -9.90 -9.30
CA ASP A 67 5.99 -11.31 -8.94
C ASP A 67 4.99 -11.74 -7.84
N LEU A 68 3.71 -11.56 -8.15
CA LEU A 68 2.59 -11.85 -7.28
C LEU A 68 1.57 -12.73 -8.02
N LYS A 69 1.03 -13.69 -7.29
CA LYS A 69 -0.13 -14.49 -7.70
C LYS A 69 -1.19 -14.42 -6.62
N GLY A 70 -2.38 -14.93 -6.89
CA GLY A 70 -3.43 -15.08 -5.88
C GLY A 70 -2.91 -15.81 -4.64
N ASN A 71 -3.36 -15.41 -3.45
CA ASN A 71 -2.86 -15.88 -2.15
C ASN A 71 -1.34 -15.68 -2.00
N PRO A 72 -0.89 -14.45 -1.81
CA PRO A 72 0.53 -14.13 -1.80
C PRO A 72 1.28 -14.81 -0.67
N LEU A 73 2.53 -15.18 -0.95
CA LEU A 73 3.43 -15.82 0.01
C LEU A 73 4.32 -14.79 0.72
N GLY A 74 4.73 -15.08 1.95
CA GLY A 74 5.67 -14.23 2.69
C GLY A 74 7.01 -14.03 1.96
N SER A 75 7.44 -14.99 1.13
CA SER A 75 8.63 -14.84 0.27
C SER A 75 8.48 -13.74 -0.79
N GLN A 76 7.28 -13.54 -1.32
CA GLN A 76 6.99 -12.47 -2.28
C GLN A 76 7.03 -11.09 -1.60
N VAL A 77 6.49 -11.00 -0.38
CA VAL A 77 6.61 -9.77 0.43
C VAL A 77 8.08 -9.47 0.68
N LYS A 78 8.88 -10.46 1.13
CA LYS A 78 10.31 -10.29 1.37
C LYS A 78 11.06 -9.75 0.13
N LYS A 79 10.80 -10.34 -1.03
CA LYS A 79 11.36 -9.88 -2.31
C LYS A 79 10.95 -8.44 -2.63
N GLY A 80 9.68 -8.10 -2.42
CA GLY A 80 9.19 -6.73 -2.58
C GLY A 80 9.88 -5.74 -1.65
N VAL A 81 10.12 -6.11 -0.39
CA VAL A 81 10.88 -5.30 0.59
C VAL A 81 12.31 -5.08 0.13
N GLU A 82 12.98 -6.11 -0.37
CA GLU A 82 14.34 -5.99 -0.91
C GLU A 82 14.41 -5.02 -2.09
N ILE A 83 13.47 -5.13 -3.03
CA ILE A 83 13.36 -4.20 -4.17
C ILE A 83 13.08 -2.78 -3.68
N PHE A 84 12.16 -2.62 -2.74
CA PHE A 84 11.80 -1.33 -2.17
C PHE A 84 13.01 -0.63 -1.54
N LYS A 85 13.76 -1.33 -0.69
CA LYS A 85 14.93 -0.81 -0.01
C LYS A 85 16.09 -0.51 -0.98
N ASN A 86 16.44 -1.47 -1.84
CA ASN A 86 17.54 -1.34 -2.79
C ASN A 86 17.27 -0.26 -3.85
N GLY A 87 16.00 -0.10 -4.22
CA GLY A 87 15.57 0.95 -5.14
C GLY A 87 15.48 2.33 -4.51
N ASN A 88 15.64 2.48 -3.19
CA ASN A 88 15.39 3.72 -2.45
C ASN A 88 14.00 4.29 -2.78
N HIS A 89 12.98 3.43 -2.79
CA HIS A 89 11.60 3.85 -3.00
C HIS A 89 11.07 4.57 -1.75
N ASP A 90 10.22 5.56 -1.96
CA ASP A 90 9.70 6.45 -0.91
C ASP A 90 8.19 6.35 -0.70
N GLY A 91 7.55 5.42 -1.39
CA GLY A 91 6.15 5.06 -1.25
C GLY A 91 5.77 3.88 -2.13
N VAL A 92 4.58 3.34 -1.90
CA VAL A 92 4.03 2.23 -2.69
C VAL A 92 2.70 2.66 -3.32
N ILE A 93 2.54 2.31 -4.60
CA ILE A 93 1.25 2.29 -5.30
C ILE A 93 0.88 0.83 -5.50
N ALA A 94 -0.12 0.33 -4.79
CA ALA A 94 -0.62 -1.02 -4.99
C ALA A 94 -1.86 -0.98 -5.90
N PHE A 95 -1.75 -1.65 -7.04
CA PHE A 95 -2.76 -1.66 -8.09
C PHE A 95 -3.25 -3.09 -8.33
N GLY A 96 -4.50 -3.37 -8.02
CA GLY A 96 -5.02 -4.72 -8.23
C GLY A 96 -6.12 -5.13 -7.25
N GLY A 97 -6.30 -6.41 -7.10
CA GLY A 97 -7.17 -7.01 -6.10
C GLY A 97 -6.53 -7.02 -4.71
N GLY A 98 -7.21 -7.65 -3.74
CA GLY A 98 -6.75 -7.74 -2.35
C GLY A 98 -5.30 -8.18 -2.21
N SER A 99 -4.87 -9.19 -2.97
CA SER A 99 -3.48 -9.69 -2.91
C SER A 99 -2.43 -8.61 -3.20
N SER A 100 -2.65 -7.80 -4.24
CA SER A 100 -1.72 -6.71 -4.59
C SER A 100 -1.72 -5.63 -3.51
N LEU A 101 -2.89 -5.31 -2.95
CA LEU A 101 -3.04 -4.31 -1.91
C LEU A 101 -2.38 -4.76 -0.60
N ASP A 102 -2.61 -6.01 -0.19
CA ASP A 102 -2.04 -6.57 1.04
C ASP A 102 -0.53 -6.69 0.98
N VAL A 103 0.01 -7.15 -0.16
CA VAL A 103 1.47 -7.18 -0.36
C VAL A 103 2.06 -5.78 -0.35
N GLY A 104 1.43 -4.82 -1.01
CA GLY A 104 1.88 -3.43 -1.02
C GLY A 104 1.95 -2.82 0.38
N LYS A 105 0.92 -3.02 1.21
CA LYS A 105 0.91 -2.61 2.63
C LYS A 105 2.02 -3.30 3.42
N SER A 106 2.13 -4.62 3.26
CA SER A 106 3.14 -5.42 3.94
C SER A 106 4.56 -4.97 3.61
N ILE A 107 4.83 -4.54 2.36
CA ILE A 107 6.13 -4.02 1.95
C ILE A 107 6.48 -2.74 2.71
N VAL A 108 5.59 -1.74 2.76
CA VAL A 108 5.90 -0.48 3.45
C VAL A 108 6.05 -0.69 4.96
N LEU A 109 5.22 -1.55 5.55
CA LEU A 109 5.27 -1.87 6.96
C LEU A 109 6.58 -2.60 7.33
N GLN A 110 6.91 -3.69 6.64
CA GLN A 110 8.15 -4.44 6.89
C GLN A 110 9.42 -3.64 6.57
N ALA A 111 9.38 -2.77 5.56
CA ALA A 111 10.52 -1.92 5.24
C ALA A 111 10.86 -0.97 6.39
N ALA A 112 9.86 -0.52 7.15
CA ALA A 112 10.01 0.37 8.29
C ALA A 112 10.35 -0.39 9.58
N LEU A 113 9.57 -1.41 9.93
CA LEU A 113 9.67 -2.09 11.23
C LEU A 113 10.85 -3.05 11.35
N ASN A 114 11.37 -3.57 10.25
CA ASN A 114 12.43 -4.58 10.20
C ASN A 114 12.15 -5.81 11.09
N ARG A 115 10.89 -6.25 11.13
CA ARG A 115 10.38 -7.38 11.93
C ARG A 115 9.85 -8.48 11.02
N PRO A 116 9.70 -9.72 11.50
CA PRO A 116 8.99 -10.77 10.76
C PRO A 116 7.57 -10.35 10.40
N LEU A 117 7.14 -10.67 9.18
CA LEU A 117 5.80 -10.31 8.69
C LEU A 117 4.68 -10.80 9.63
N TRP A 118 4.85 -12.01 10.15
CA TRP A 118 3.86 -12.66 11.01
C TRP A 118 3.66 -11.98 12.37
N ASP A 119 4.61 -11.18 12.83
CA ASP A 119 4.45 -10.36 14.03
C ASP A 119 3.42 -9.25 13.84
N CYS A 120 3.21 -8.84 12.58
CA CYS A 120 2.30 -7.75 12.20
C CYS A 120 0.91 -8.23 11.78
N THR A 121 0.63 -9.54 11.86
CA THR A 121 -0.71 -10.09 11.58
C THR A 121 -1.63 -9.96 12.80
N ASP A 122 -2.94 -10.10 12.59
CA ASP A 122 -3.90 -10.12 13.68
C ASP A 122 -3.50 -11.15 14.75
N GLY A 123 -3.38 -10.70 16.00
CA GLY A 123 -2.87 -11.52 17.11
C GLY A 123 -1.34 -11.70 17.13
N GLY A 124 -0.61 -11.07 16.22
CA GLY A 124 0.86 -11.06 16.24
C GLY A 124 1.43 -10.24 17.41
N SER A 125 2.71 -10.48 17.74
CA SER A 125 3.36 -9.88 18.91
C SER A 125 3.43 -8.35 18.85
N PHE A 126 3.52 -7.77 17.64
CA PHE A 126 3.59 -6.31 17.45
C PHE A 126 2.41 -5.57 18.08
N TRP A 127 1.20 -6.08 17.93
CA TRP A 127 -0.02 -5.44 18.43
C TRP A 127 -0.13 -5.53 19.96
N ASN A 128 0.36 -6.64 20.52
CA ASN A 128 0.33 -6.88 21.97
C ASN A 128 1.41 -6.08 22.72
N GLU A 129 2.58 -5.87 22.12
CA GLU A 129 3.72 -5.19 22.74
C GLU A 129 3.55 -3.67 22.83
N ASN A 130 2.78 -3.08 21.93
CA ASN A 130 2.74 -1.61 21.75
C ASN A 130 1.49 -0.93 22.28
N ASP A 131 0.59 -1.65 22.94
CA ASP A 131 -0.71 -1.10 23.40
C ASP A 131 -1.39 -0.27 22.25
N TYR A 132 -1.31 -0.83 21.04
CA TYR A 132 -1.58 -0.12 19.80
C TYR A 132 -2.99 0.47 19.78
N VAL A 133 -3.96 -0.27 20.33
CA VAL A 133 -5.35 0.19 20.39
C VAL A 133 -5.47 1.44 21.26
N GLU A 134 -4.75 1.48 22.40
CA GLU A 134 -4.75 2.63 23.29
C GLU A 134 -4.00 3.82 22.67
N SER A 135 -2.88 3.58 21.99
CA SER A 135 -2.13 4.63 21.30
C SER A 135 -2.87 5.18 20.09
N MET A 136 -3.61 4.36 19.34
CA MET A 136 -4.47 4.81 18.25
C MET A 136 -5.64 5.67 18.76
N ALA A 137 -6.23 5.30 19.89
CA ALA A 137 -7.31 6.09 20.51
C ALA A 137 -6.81 7.44 21.04
N LYS A 138 -5.61 7.50 21.59
CA LYS A 138 -5.04 8.72 22.20
C LYS A 138 -4.36 9.66 21.21
N ASN A 139 -3.72 9.16 20.19
CA ASN A 139 -2.74 9.93 19.39
C ASN A 139 -3.00 9.95 17.89
N ARG A 140 -4.19 9.90 17.41
CA ARG A 140 -4.42 10.12 15.97
C ARG A 140 -3.12 10.16 15.14
N ILE A 141 -2.58 8.98 14.85
CA ILE A 141 -1.53 8.81 13.83
C ILE A 141 -0.19 9.46 14.19
N SER A 142 0.50 8.93 15.19
CA SER A 142 1.95 8.99 15.15
C SER A 142 2.45 7.90 14.17
N ASN A 143 3.40 8.24 13.32
CA ASN A 143 4.14 7.28 12.48
C ASN A 143 5.58 7.18 13.01
N PRO A 144 5.78 6.61 14.23
CA PRO A 144 7.08 6.61 14.89
C PRO A 144 8.13 5.83 14.10
N ASP A 145 7.70 4.82 13.35
CA ASP A 145 8.57 3.92 12.59
C ASP A 145 8.81 4.40 11.16
N ASN A 146 8.33 5.61 10.83
CA ASN A 146 8.51 6.20 9.50
C ASN A 146 8.05 5.28 8.35
N VAL A 147 6.90 4.64 8.53
CA VAL A 147 6.26 3.84 7.48
C VAL A 147 5.98 4.75 6.28
N LYS A 148 6.46 4.34 5.12
CA LYS A 148 6.32 5.16 3.90
C LYS A 148 4.87 5.20 3.42
N PRO A 149 4.47 6.27 2.72
CA PRO A 149 3.11 6.41 2.20
C PRO A 149 2.69 5.27 1.29
N PHE A 150 1.41 4.95 1.34
CA PHE A 150 0.77 3.90 0.57
C PHE A 150 -0.46 4.44 -0.16
N ILE A 151 -0.59 4.09 -1.43
CA ILE A 151 -1.78 4.39 -2.25
C ILE A 151 -2.37 3.07 -2.72
N ALA A 152 -3.62 2.81 -2.36
CA ALA A 152 -4.39 1.69 -2.87
C ALA A 152 -5.17 2.09 -4.13
N VAL A 153 -5.06 1.29 -5.19
CA VAL A 153 -5.84 1.41 -6.43
C VAL A 153 -6.54 0.07 -6.68
N PRO A 154 -7.68 -0.17 -6.02
CA PRO A 154 -8.38 -1.45 -6.12
C PRO A 154 -9.01 -1.64 -7.50
N THR A 155 -8.88 -2.85 -8.05
CA THR A 155 -9.54 -3.30 -9.29
C THR A 155 -10.71 -4.25 -9.03
N THR A 156 -10.90 -4.67 -7.78
CA THR A 156 -11.99 -5.53 -7.32
C THR A 156 -12.69 -4.90 -6.13
N ALA A 157 -14.00 -5.02 -6.08
CA ALA A 157 -14.80 -4.58 -4.94
C ALA A 157 -14.94 -5.69 -3.89
N GLY A 158 -15.02 -5.31 -2.60
CA GLY A 158 -15.42 -6.20 -1.52
C GLY A 158 -14.28 -6.93 -0.79
N THR A 159 -13.01 -6.71 -1.15
CA THR A 159 -11.89 -7.33 -0.42
C THR A 159 -11.63 -6.68 0.93
N GLY A 160 -11.93 -5.39 1.07
CA GLY A 160 -11.62 -4.60 2.26
C GLY A 160 -10.14 -4.20 2.38
N SER A 161 -9.27 -4.75 1.54
CA SER A 161 -7.82 -4.51 1.62
C SER A 161 -7.42 -3.05 1.39
N GLU A 162 -8.27 -2.25 0.79
CA GLU A 162 -8.07 -0.81 0.61
C GLU A 162 -8.30 -0.01 1.89
N THR A 163 -8.98 -0.60 2.88
CA THR A 163 -9.42 0.08 4.10
C THR A 163 -8.84 -0.48 5.39
N SER A 164 -8.19 -1.64 5.32
CA SER A 164 -7.57 -2.31 6.47
C SER A 164 -6.14 -1.84 6.72
#